data_e6fe291633f958ffe538859673043e77
#
_entry.id   e6fe291633f958ffe538859673043e77
#
_cell.length_a   1.000
_cell.length_b   1.000
_cell.length_c   1.000
_cell.angle_alpha   90.00
_cell.angle_beta   90.00
_cell.angle_gamma   90.00
#
_symmetry.space_group_name_H-M   'P 1'
#
loop_
_entity.id
_entity.type
_entity.pdbx_description
1 polymer ?
#
loop_
_entity_poly.entity_id
_entity_poly.type
_entity_poly.pdbx_seq_one_letter_code
_entity_poly.pdbx_strand_id
1 'polypeptide(L)'
;MKPFMPKLVYFEPKALEYPLGKELYEKFTKMGLEIRETTSHNQIRNLPGENDLQKYRNAKATLVVGVRKTLKFDTSKPSAEYAIPLATGCMGHCHYCYLQTTLGSKPYVRVYVNLDEIFEKAQQYMDERAPEITRFEAACTSDIVGIDHLTHALKRAIEFIGESEHGRLRFVTKYSHVDHLLDAKHNGKTRFRFSINSRYVIKNFEPGTSPFEERIEAARKVAGAGYPLGFIVAPLYMHEGWEEGYRCLLYTSLSGLARQTV
;
A
#
# COMPACT_ATOMS: atom_id res chain seq x y z
N MET A 1 0.41 -16.16 2.09
CA MET A 1 1.57 -15.63 1.28
C MET A 1 2.64 -15.10 2.23
N LYS A 2 3.96 -15.16 1.87
CA LYS A 2 5.01 -14.54 2.70
C LYS A 2 4.97 -13.01 2.53
N PRO A 3 5.23 -12.22 3.59
CA PRO A 3 5.38 -10.77 3.48
C PRO A 3 6.49 -10.38 2.50
N PHE A 4 6.35 -9.21 1.89
CA PHE A 4 7.41 -8.67 1.03
C PHE A 4 8.70 -8.48 1.82
N MET A 5 9.81 -9.00 1.27
CA MET A 5 11.15 -8.77 1.79
C MET A 5 12.02 -8.28 0.63
N PRO A 6 12.58 -7.07 0.71
CA PRO A 6 13.45 -6.57 -0.33
C PRO A 6 14.72 -7.41 -0.43
N LYS A 7 15.22 -7.61 -1.64
CA LYS A 7 16.52 -8.24 -1.89
C LYS A 7 17.67 -7.22 -1.83
N LEU A 8 17.36 -5.97 -2.10
CA LEU A 8 18.30 -4.86 -2.15
C LEU A 8 17.60 -3.62 -1.62
N VAL A 9 18.30 -2.84 -0.80
CA VAL A 9 17.79 -1.59 -0.23
C VAL A 9 18.71 -0.45 -0.62
N TYR A 10 18.12 0.66 -1.08
CA TYR A 10 18.82 1.91 -1.29
C TYR A 10 18.38 2.94 -0.26
N PHE A 11 19.35 3.70 0.25
CA PHE A 11 19.07 4.83 1.13
C PHE A 11 19.55 6.16 0.51
N GLU A 12 18.70 7.18 0.57
CA GLU A 12 19.16 8.56 0.46
C GLU A 12 19.88 8.93 1.76
N PRO A 13 21.09 9.53 1.73
CA PRO A 13 21.79 9.95 2.95
C PRO A 13 20.91 10.80 3.88
N LYS A 14 20.12 11.72 3.30
CA LYS A 14 19.19 12.56 4.04
C LYS A 14 18.14 11.78 4.81
N ALA A 15 17.78 10.56 4.39
CA ALA A 15 16.82 9.73 5.11
C ALA A 15 17.34 9.34 6.52
N LEU A 16 18.65 9.29 6.72
CA LEU A 16 19.27 8.98 8.01
C LEU A 16 19.21 10.15 9.02
N GLU A 17 18.77 11.32 8.61
CA GLU A 17 18.49 12.44 9.53
C GLU A 17 17.16 12.23 10.28
N TYR A 18 16.26 11.39 9.76
CA TYR A 18 14.95 11.12 10.30
C TYR A 18 14.93 9.88 11.20
N PRO A 19 14.14 9.87 12.29
CA PRO A 19 14.04 8.72 13.20
C PRO A 19 13.70 7.41 12.48
N LEU A 20 12.67 7.42 11.63
CA LEU A 20 12.26 6.25 10.86
C LEU A 20 13.37 5.77 9.91
N GLY A 21 14.13 6.69 9.32
CA GLY A 21 15.25 6.32 8.44
C GLY A 21 16.36 5.60 9.19
N LYS A 22 16.71 6.04 10.40
CA LYS A 22 17.67 5.36 11.27
C LYS A 22 17.18 3.99 11.68
N GLU A 23 15.92 3.89 12.11
CA GLU A 23 15.29 2.63 12.49
C GLU A 23 15.33 1.61 11.34
N LEU A 24 14.95 2.03 10.15
CA LEU A 24 14.96 1.15 8.97
C LEU A 24 16.38 0.72 8.59
N TYR A 25 17.35 1.63 8.67
CA TYR A 25 18.75 1.30 8.39
C TYR A 25 19.29 0.24 9.34
N GLU A 26 19.07 0.43 10.65
CA GLU A 26 19.46 -0.55 11.67
C GLU A 26 18.73 -1.89 11.47
N LYS A 27 17.42 -1.85 11.22
CA LYS A 27 16.59 -3.04 10.97
C LYS A 27 17.13 -3.85 9.80
N PHE A 28 17.39 -3.22 8.68
CA PHE A 28 17.87 -3.91 7.48
C PHE A 28 19.31 -4.39 7.62
N THR A 29 20.16 -3.64 8.33
CA THR A 29 21.52 -4.09 8.68
C THR A 29 21.48 -5.34 9.55
N LYS A 30 20.66 -5.37 10.60
CA LYS A 30 20.48 -6.56 11.47
C LYS A 30 19.91 -7.77 10.70
N MET A 31 19.13 -7.54 9.65
CA MET A 31 18.61 -8.60 8.78
C MET A 31 19.62 -9.08 7.74
N GLY A 32 20.82 -8.49 7.67
CA GLY A 32 21.85 -8.85 6.70
C GLY A 32 21.52 -8.51 5.27
N LEU A 33 20.63 -7.54 5.02
CA LEU A 33 20.28 -7.10 3.68
C LEU A 33 21.39 -6.24 3.07
N GLU A 34 21.58 -6.35 1.76
CA GLU A 34 22.48 -5.48 1.03
C GLU A 34 21.91 -4.06 0.98
N ILE A 35 22.63 -3.11 1.57
CA ILE A 35 22.27 -1.69 1.60
C ILE A 35 23.24 -0.91 0.72
N ARG A 36 22.68 -0.11 -0.17
CA ARG A 36 23.44 0.81 -1.05
C ARG A 36 22.96 2.24 -0.85
N GLU A 37 23.84 3.19 -1.13
CA GLU A 37 23.52 4.60 -1.12
C GLU A 37 22.99 5.06 -2.48
N THR A 38 22.07 6.03 -2.48
CA THR A 38 21.59 6.71 -3.68
C THR A 38 21.40 8.21 -3.44
N THR A 39 21.71 9.00 -4.46
CA THR A 39 21.50 10.47 -4.41
C THR A 39 20.03 10.87 -4.65
N SER A 40 19.21 9.95 -5.16
CA SER A 40 17.81 10.23 -5.46
C SER A 40 16.96 8.96 -5.43
N HIS A 41 15.88 8.98 -4.63
CA HIS A 41 14.87 7.92 -4.63
C HIS A 41 14.09 7.81 -5.96
N ASN A 42 14.18 8.82 -6.82
CA ASN A 42 13.50 8.81 -8.12
C ASN A 42 14.35 8.24 -9.26
N GLN A 43 15.65 8.06 -9.04
CA GLN A 43 16.54 7.61 -10.09
C GLN A 43 17.64 6.70 -9.53
N ILE A 44 17.34 5.40 -9.44
CA ILE A 44 18.32 4.38 -9.10
C ILE A 44 19.08 4.01 -10.36
N ARG A 45 20.41 4.13 -10.31
CA ARG A 45 21.30 3.70 -11.36
C ARG A 45 21.83 2.28 -11.07
N ASN A 46 22.19 1.56 -12.12
CA ASN A 46 22.84 0.24 -12.02
C ASN A 46 22.03 -0.80 -11.24
N LEU A 47 20.70 -0.85 -11.48
CA LEU A 47 19.90 -1.98 -11.01
C LEU A 47 20.47 -3.29 -11.56
N PRO A 48 20.70 -4.32 -10.74
CA PRO A 48 21.27 -5.58 -11.17
C PRO A 48 20.36 -6.29 -12.16
N GLY A 49 20.97 -6.96 -13.16
CA GLY A 49 20.28 -7.75 -14.17
C GLY A 49 21.00 -7.72 -15.52
N GLU A 50 21.06 -8.86 -16.16
CA GLU A 50 21.72 -9.04 -17.48
C GLU A 50 20.85 -8.53 -18.63
N ASN A 51 19.52 -8.56 -18.44
CA ASN A 51 18.54 -8.12 -19.44
C ASN A 51 17.41 -7.32 -18.77
N ASP A 52 16.57 -6.69 -19.56
CA ASP A 52 15.52 -5.80 -19.08
C ASP A 52 14.48 -6.50 -18.19
N LEU A 53 14.16 -7.77 -18.48
CA LEU A 53 13.23 -8.54 -17.64
C LEU A 53 13.82 -8.82 -16.26
N GLN A 54 15.10 -9.17 -16.18
CA GLN A 54 15.79 -9.37 -14.89
C GLN A 54 15.90 -8.05 -14.13
N LYS A 55 16.29 -6.96 -14.81
CA LYS A 55 16.33 -5.61 -14.20
C LYS A 55 14.97 -5.21 -13.65
N TYR A 56 13.90 -5.42 -14.41
CA TYR A 56 12.53 -5.15 -13.96
C TYR A 56 12.14 -5.97 -12.72
N ARG A 57 12.39 -7.29 -12.74
CA ARG A 57 12.12 -8.18 -11.59
C ARG A 57 12.92 -7.78 -10.35
N ASN A 58 14.19 -7.45 -10.52
CA ASN A 58 15.04 -7.00 -9.42
C ASN A 58 14.61 -5.63 -8.90
N ALA A 59 14.21 -4.71 -9.78
CA ALA A 59 13.64 -3.43 -9.39
C ALA A 59 12.39 -3.60 -8.52
N LYS A 60 11.47 -4.50 -8.88
CA LYS A 60 10.27 -4.82 -8.08
C LYS A 60 10.61 -5.43 -6.71
N ALA A 61 11.77 -6.05 -6.57
CA ALA A 61 12.29 -6.59 -5.31
C ALA A 61 13.24 -5.62 -4.57
N THR A 62 13.35 -4.38 -5.03
CA THR A 62 14.19 -3.34 -4.45
C THR A 62 13.33 -2.35 -3.64
N LEU A 63 13.80 -2.02 -2.44
CA LEU A 63 13.22 -0.97 -1.61
C LEU A 63 14.14 0.26 -1.64
N VAL A 64 13.56 1.44 -1.76
CA VAL A 64 14.28 2.72 -1.71
C VAL A 64 13.73 3.54 -0.55
N VAL A 65 14.58 3.88 0.38
CA VAL A 65 14.26 4.71 1.55
C VAL A 65 14.72 6.14 1.26
N GLY A 66 13.79 7.07 1.23
CA GLY A 66 14.07 8.46 0.86
C GLY A 66 13.20 9.48 1.58
N VAL A 67 13.42 10.75 1.26
CA VAL A 67 12.68 11.89 1.81
C VAL A 67 11.74 12.46 0.76
N ARG A 68 10.46 12.57 1.05
CA ARG A 68 9.48 13.21 0.16
C ARG A 68 9.73 14.72 0.14
N LYS A 69 10.27 15.22 -0.96
CA LYS A 69 10.62 16.65 -1.11
C LYS A 69 9.40 17.51 -1.45
N THR A 70 8.50 16.99 -2.29
CA THR A 70 7.30 17.71 -2.70
C THR A 70 6.13 17.34 -1.80
N LEU A 71 5.75 18.25 -0.91
CA LEU A 71 4.65 18.06 0.03
C LEU A 71 3.30 18.56 -0.50
N LYS A 72 3.23 19.02 -1.75
CA LYS A 72 1.95 19.21 -2.42
C LYS A 72 1.35 17.84 -2.75
N PHE A 73 0.15 17.58 -2.22
CA PHE A 73 -0.54 16.31 -2.49
C PHE A 73 -1.27 16.39 -3.83
N ASP A 74 -1.21 15.28 -4.56
CA ASP A 74 -1.98 15.12 -5.78
C ASP A 74 -3.46 14.91 -5.45
N THR A 75 -4.35 15.23 -6.38
CA THR A 75 -5.77 14.88 -6.24
C THR A 75 -5.98 13.39 -6.45
N SER A 76 -6.91 12.82 -5.69
CA SER A 76 -7.33 11.41 -5.82
C SER A 76 -8.81 11.26 -6.17
N LYS A 77 -9.42 12.32 -6.75
CA LYS A 77 -10.83 12.29 -7.16
C LYS A 77 -11.10 11.22 -8.23
N PRO A 78 -12.27 10.58 -8.21
CA PRO A 78 -13.40 10.81 -7.29
C PRO A 78 -13.27 10.07 -5.94
N SER A 79 -12.22 9.31 -5.71
CA SER A 79 -12.05 8.46 -4.51
C SER A 79 -11.86 9.28 -3.24
N ALA A 80 -10.97 10.26 -3.27
CA ALA A 80 -10.64 11.14 -2.15
C ALA A 80 -10.28 12.54 -2.66
N GLU A 81 -10.22 13.53 -1.79
CA GLU A 81 -9.77 14.88 -2.15
C GLU A 81 -8.27 14.86 -2.46
N TYR A 82 -7.48 14.17 -1.65
CA TYR A 82 -6.02 14.15 -1.76
C TYR A 82 -5.42 12.75 -1.65
N ALA A 83 -4.29 12.55 -2.29
CA ALA A 83 -3.42 11.38 -2.14
C ALA A 83 -2.33 11.67 -1.12
N ILE A 84 -2.36 11.02 0.06
CA ILE A 84 -1.27 11.15 1.03
C ILE A 84 -0.08 10.27 0.61
N PRO A 85 1.13 10.86 0.40
CA PRO A 85 2.25 10.16 -0.23
C PRO A 85 3.09 9.38 0.80
N LEU A 86 2.63 8.22 1.26
CA LEU A 86 3.39 7.37 2.19
C LEU A 86 4.40 6.47 1.47
N ALA A 87 4.07 6.04 0.24
CA ALA A 87 4.91 5.19 -0.58
C ALA A 87 4.59 5.35 -2.07
N THR A 88 5.49 4.90 -2.92
CA THR A 88 5.31 4.82 -4.38
C THR A 88 5.93 3.53 -4.91
N GLY A 89 5.34 2.93 -5.93
CA GLY A 89 5.72 1.62 -6.46
C GLY A 89 5.07 0.49 -5.66
N CYS A 90 4.84 -0.62 -6.32
CA CYS A 90 4.16 -1.78 -5.75
C CYS A 90 4.96 -3.05 -6.07
N MET A 91 5.12 -3.93 -5.09
CA MET A 91 5.82 -5.20 -5.24
C MET A 91 5.03 -6.24 -6.05
N GLY A 92 3.72 -6.06 -6.22
CA GLY A 92 2.87 -6.93 -7.02
C GLY A 92 3.16 -6.85 -8.52
N HIS A 93 2.88 -7.92 -9.25
CA HIS A 93 3.12 -8.06 -10.69
C HIS A 93 1.82 -8.19 -11.48
N CYS A 94 0.73 -7.54 -11.04
CA CYS A 94 -0.56 -7.62 -11.73
C CYS A 94 -0.44 -7.18 -13.19
N HIS A 95 -0.88 -8.02 -14.14
CA HIS A 95 -0.67 -7.82 -15.58
C HIS A 95 -1.39 -6.58 -16.13
N TYR A 96 -2.49 -6.19 -15.53
CA TYR A 96 -3.31 -5.03 -15.94
C TYR A 96 -2.99 -3.74 -15.16
N CYS A 97 -1.93 -3.75 -14.32
CA CYS A 97 -1.66 -2.62 -13.43
C CYS A 97 -1.08 -1.43 -14.21
N TYR A 98 -1.73 -0.26 -14.11
CA TYR A 98 -1.28 0.96 -14.75
C TYR A 98 0.10 1.44 -14.24
N LEU A 99 0.53 1.02 -13.05
CA LEU A 99 1.86 1.35 -12.53
C LEU A 99 2.99 0.77 -13.38
N GLN A 100 2.73 -0.26 -14.19
CA GLN A 100 3.73 -0.79 -15.11
C GLN A 100 4.11 0.23 -16.18
N THR A 101 3.14 0.99 -16.69
CA THR A 101 3.36 2.05 -17.66
C THR A 101 3.80 3.37 -17.01
N THR A 102 3.15 3.76 -15.91
CA THR A 102 3.43 5.03 -15.22
C THR A 102 4.82 5.08 -14.59
N LEU A 103 5.28 3.97 -14.00
CA LEU A 103 6.61 3.89 -13.40
C LEU A 103 7.69 3.45 -14.39
N GLY A 104 7.31 2.80 -15.49
CA GLY A 104 8.20 2.37 -16.57
C GLY A 104 9.40 1.57 -16.05
N SER A 105 10.61 2.05 -16.34
CA SER A 105 11.87 1.45 -15.90
C SER A 105 12.21 1.67 -14.41
N LYS A 106 11.33 2.33 -13.62
CA LYS A 106 11.54 2.68 -12.22
C LYS A 106 10.48 2.03 -11.30
N PRO A 107 10.22 0.70 -11.40
CA PRO A 107 9.14 0.02 -10.69
C PRO A 107 9.50 -0.33 -9.23
N TYR A 108 10.65 0.10 -8.72
CA TYR A 108 11.07 -0.16 -7.35
C TYR A 108 10.13 0.53 -6.34
N VAL A 109 10.01 -0.09 -5.17
CA VAL A 109 9.19 0.43 -4.09
C VAL A 109 9.95 1.53 -3.36
N ARG A 110 9.32 2.69 -3.20
CA ARG A 110 9.84 3.84 -2.44
C ARG A 110 9.03 4.04 -1.19
N VAL A 111 9.71 4.26 -0.07
CA VAL A 111 9.10 4.67 1.19
C VAL A 111 9.70 5.99 1.65
N TYR A 112 8.88 6.80 2.29
CA TYR A 112 9.29 8.13 2.73
C TYR A 112 9.36 8.20 4.25
N VAL A 113 10.46 8.74 4.77
CA VAL A 113 10.76 8.73 6.21
C VAL A 113 10.33 10.01 6.93
N ASN A 114 10.06 11.09 6.21
CA ASN A 114 9.61 12.37 6.76
C ASN A 114 8.09 12.40 6.99
N LEU A 115 7.59 11.41 7.74
CA LEU A 115 6.15 11.24 7.95
C LEU A 115 5.54 12.43 8.70
N ASP A 116 6.26 13.03 9.64
CA ASP A 116 5.74 14.15 10.42
C ASP A 116 5.46 15.37 9.53
N GLU A 117 6.37 15.71 8.61
CA GLU A 117 6.15 16.75 7.59
C GLU A 117 4.96 16.44 6.66
N ILE A 118 4.78 15.16 6.30
CA ILE A 118 3.64 14.71 5.49
C ILE A 118 2.34 14.88 6.27
N PHE A 119 2.32 14.52 7.56
CA PHE A 119 1.14 14.66 8.42
C PHE A 119 0.80 16.10 8.73
N GLU A 120 1.81 16.96 8.97
CA GLU A 120 1.62 18.41 9.10
C GLU A 120 0.95 19.00 7.86
N LYS A 121 1.39 18.57 6.66
CA LYS A 121 0.76 19.01 5.42
C LYS A 121 -0.67 18.46 5.26
N ALA A 122 -0.93 17.24 5.69
CA ALA A 122 -2.29 16.69 5.71
C ALA A 122 -3.20 17.48 6.67
N GLN A 123 -2.67 17.88 7.84
CA GLN A 123 -3.40 18.74 8.79
C GLN A 123 -3.77 20.08 8.16
N GLN A 124 -2.82 20.75 7.49
CA GLN A 124 -3.10 22.01 6.78
C GLN A 124 -4.27 21.87 5.78
N TYR A 125 -4.30 20.78 4.99
CA TYR A 125 -5.42 20.53 4.07
C TYR A 125 -6.75 20.30 4.79
N MET A 126 -6.75 19.71 5.97
CA MET A 126 -7.96 19.56 6.79
C MET A 126 -8.43 20.90 7.34
N ASP A 127 -7.51 21.72 7.84
CA ASP A 127 -7.79 23.05 8.40
C ASP A 127 -8.34 24.01 7.34
N GLU A 128 -7.72 24.02 6.15
CA GLU A 128 -8.17 24.85 4.99
C GLU A 128 -9.59 24.49 4.54
N ARG A 129 -10.05 23.26 4.78
CA ARG A 129 -11.36 22.77 4.34
C ARG A 129 -12.40 22.70 5.46
N ALA A 130 -12.00 22.89 6.71
CA ALA A 130 -12.94 22.82 7.84
C ALA A 130 -14.12 23.76 7.64
N PRO A 131 -15.37 23.36 7.98
CA PRO A 131 -15.75 22.13 8.69
C PRO A 131 -15.97 20.89 7.80
N GLU A 132 -15.65 20.96 6.51
CA GLU A 132 -15.83 19.84 5.60
C GLU A 132 -14.88 18.68 5.91
N ILE A 133 -15.37 17.46 5.72
CA ILE A 133 -14.53 16.26 5.84
C ILE A 133 -13.55 16.18 4.66
N THR A 134 -12.27 16.08 4.97
CA THR A 134 -11.21 15.84 4.00
C THR A 134 -10.86 14.36 3.97
N ARG A 135 -11.02 13.73 2.81
CA ARG A 135 -10.68 12.32 2.61
C ARG A 135 -9.31 12.22 1.96
N PHE A 136 -8.49 11.33 2.51
CA PHE A 136 -7.18 10.99 1.96
C PHE A 136 -7.16 9.56 1.44
N GLU A 137 -6.60 9.37 0.25
CA GLU A 137 -6.23 8.05 -0.27
C GLU A 137 -4.77 7.79 0.07
N ALA A 138 -4.48 6.75 0.86
CA ALA A 138 -3.10 6.44 1.21
C ALA A 138 -2.38 5.77 0.05
N ALA A 139 -1.23 6.34 -0.33
CA ALA A 139 -0.30 5.76 -1.30
C ALA A 139 -0.96 5.29 -2.61
N CYS A 140 -1.69 6.18 -3.31
CA CYS A 140 -2.40 5.87 -4.57
C CYS A 140 -1.56 5.13 -5.62
N THR A 141 -0.26 5.31 -5.60
CA THR A 141 0.69 4.69 -6.53
C THR A 141 1.46 3.51 -5.91
N SER A 142 0.94 2.92 -4.84
CA SER A 142 1.51 1.75 -4.15
C SER A 142 0.40 0.89 -3.53
N ASP A 143 0.76 -0.32 -3.09
CA ASP A 143 -0.06 -1.06 -2.12
C ASP A 143 0.67 -1.04 -0.77
N ILE A 144 0.30 -0.08 0.05
CA ILE A 144 1.00 0.24 1.30
C ILE A 144 0.91 -0.90 2.33
N VAL A 145 -0.18 -1.67 2.35
CA VAL A 145 -0.34 -2.81 3.28
C VAL A 145 0.74 -3.87 3.05
N GLY A 146 1.13 -4.08 1.78
CA GLY A 146 2.15 -5.08 1.44
C GLY A 146 3.55 -4.77 1.99
N ILE A 147 3.82 -3.53 2.41
CA ILE A 147 5.14 -3.09 2.93
C ILE A 147 5.08 -2.53 4.35
N ASP A 148 3.90 -2.32 4.91
CA ASP A 148 3.77 -1.60 6.19
C ASP A 148 4.39 -2.33 7.38
N HIS A 149 4.47 -3.65 7.34
CA HIS A 149 5.22 -4.45 8.33
C HIS A 149 6.71 -4.08 8.44
N LEU A 150 7.25 -3.40 7.43
CA LEU A 150 8.62 -2.87 7.46
C LEU A 150 8.67 -1.45 8.04
N THR A 151 7.73 -0.58 7.66
CA THR A 151 7.81 0.87 7.85
C THR A 151 6.87 1.43 8.93
N HIS A 152 5.76 0.75 9.21
CA HIS A 152 4.68 1.22 10.06
C HIS A 152 4.10 2.60 9.67
N ALA A 153 4.36 3.04 8.43
CA ALA A 153 3.91 4.34 7.93
C ALA A 153 2.39 4.43 7.81
N LEU A 154 1.74 3.32 7.37
CA LEU A 154 0.28 3.24 7.30
C LEU A 154 -0.34 3.22 8.69
N LYS A 155 0.23 2.45 9.64
CA LYS A 155 -0.26 2.42 11.03
C LYS A 155 -0.24 3.82 11.64
N ARG A 156 0.85 4.56 11.49
CA ARG A 156 0.97 5.95 11.96
C ARG A 156 -0.05 6.88 11.28
N ALA A 157 -0.28 6.72 9.97
CA ALA A 157 -1.29 7.50 9.25
C ALA A 157 -2.72 7.19 9.72
N ILE A 158 -3.02 5.92 10.04
CA ILE A 158 -4.30 5.50 10.62
C ILE A 158 -4.54 6.17 11.97
N GLU A 159 -3.53 6.15 12.85
CA GLU A 159 -3.61 6.74 14.18
C GLU A 159 -3.73 8.27 14.11
N PHE A 160 -2.92 8.93 13.29
CA PHE A 160 -3.00 10.38 13.04
C PHE A 160 -4.40 10.81 12.57
N ILE A 161 -4.96 10.14 11.56
CA ILE A 161 -6.32 10.44 11.08
C ILE A 161 -7.38 10.01 12.10
N GLY A 162 -7.11 8.97 12.88
CA GLY A 162 -7.99 8.53 13.97
C GLY A 162 -8.23 9.62 15.00
N GLU A 163 -7.25 10.44 15.30
CA GLU A 163 -7.34 11.57 16.23
C GLU A 163 -7.96 12.83 15.59
N SER A 164 -7.88 12.98 14.27
CA SER A 164 -8.38 14.15 13.55
C SER A 164 -9.91 14.24 13.55
N GLU A 165 -10.48 15.43 13.73
CA GLU A 165 -11.91 15.68 13.64
C GLU A 165 -12.42 15.61 12.19
N HIS A 166 -11.72 16.24 11.26
CA HIS A 166 -12.15 16.44 9.87
C HIS A 166 -11.47 15.49 8.86
N GLY A 167 -10.59 14.60 9.31
CA GLY A 167 -9.88 13.65 8.44
C GLY A 167 -10.61 12.33 8.26
N ARG A 168 -10.48 11.75 7.07
CA ARG A 168 -10.82 10.33 6.81
C ARG A 168 -9.75 9.73 5.91
N LEU A 169 -9.34 8.51 6.24
CA LEU A 169 -8.36 7.75 5.47
C LEU A 169 -9.01 6.59 4.74
N ARG A 170 -8.53 6.30 3.56
CA ARG A 170 -8.89 5.09 2.81
C ARG A 170 -7.70 4.62 2.00
N PHE A 171 -7.69 3.35 1.64
CA PHE A 171 -6.73 2.74 0.74
C PHE A 171 -7.29 1.45 0.17
N VAL A 172 -6.64 0.95 -0.87
CA VAL A 172 -6.97 -0.33 -1.50
C VAL A 172 -5.80 -1.28 -1.35
N THR A 173 -6.07 -2.55 -1.05
CA THR A 173 -5.01 -3.56 -0.94
C THR A 173 -5.38 -4.88 -1.61
N LYS A 174 -4.36 -5.57 -2.11
CA LYS A 174 -4.37 -6.97 -2.56
C LYS A 174 -3.56 -7.88 -1.61
N TYR A 175 -3.15 -7.35 -0.44
CA TYR A 175 -2.34 -8.08 0.54
C TYR A 175 -3.12 -8.39 1.80
N SER A 176 -2.76 -9.51 2.45
CA SER A 176 -3.45 -10.07 3.63
C SER A 176 -2.70 -9.81 4.96
N HIS A 177 -1.54 -9.17 4.93
CA HIS A 177 -0.71 -8.93 6.11
C HIS A 177 -1.22 -7.74 6.92
N VAL A 178 -2.34 -7.89 7.60
CA VAL A 178 -3.04 -6.81 8.33
C VAL A 178 -2.90 -6.87 9.85
N ASP A 179 -2.33 -7.96 10.40
CA ASP A 179 -2.36 -8.24 11.85
C ASP A 179 -1.77 -7.10 12.69
N HIS A 180 -0.71 -6.43 12.21
CA HIS A 180 -0.07 -5.30 12.89
C HIS A 180 -0.87 -3.98 12.82
N LEU A 181 -1.98 -3.96 12.08
CA LEU A 181 -2.87 -2.81 11.94
C LEU A 181 -4.16 -2.94 12.77
N LEU A 182 -4.45 -4.15 13.30
CA LEU A 182 -5.73 -4.43 13.95
C LEU A 182 -5.90 -3.69 15.28
N ASP A 183 -4.81 -3.34 15.96
CA ASP A 183 -4.76 -2.62 17.22
C ASP A 183 -4.60 -1.10 17.07
N ALA A 184 -4.49 -0.58 15.84
CA ALA A 184 -4.31 0.85 15.61
C ALA A 184 -5.57 1.65 15.99
N LYS A 185 -5.38 2.81 16.61
CA LYS A 185 -6.45 3.72 17.08
C LYS A 185 -7.12 4.45 15.90
N HIS A 186 -7.88 3.72 15.09
CA HIS A 186 -8.50 4.26 13.87
C HIS A 186 -9.80 5.06 14.13
N ASN A 187 -10.45 4.88 15.29
CA ASN A 187 -11.69 5.56 15.69
C ASN A 187 -12.80 5.58 14.60
N GLY A 188 -12.89 4.51 13.78
CA GLY A 188 -13.85 4.39 12.68
C GLY A 188 -13.56 5.30 11.46
N LYS A 189 -12.45 6.06 11.45
CA LYS A 189 -12.14 7.07 10.44
C LYS A 189 -11.31 6.54 9.26
N THR A 190 -10.85 5.29 9.33
CA THR A 190 -10.10 4.62 8.27
C THR A 190 -10.92 3.52 7.63
N ARG A 191 -11.06 3.54 6.30
CA ARG A 191 -11.73 2.51 5.53
C ARG A 191 -10.73 1.62 4.80
N PHE A 192 -10.70 0.34 5.16
CA PHE A 192 -10.06 -0.68 4.35
C PHE A 192 -10.90 -1.01 3.12
N ARG A 193 -10.26 -1.12 1.96
CA ARG A 193 -10.88 -1.66 0.74
C ARG A 193 -10.00 -2.77 0.21
N PHE A 194 -10.51 -3.99 0.24
CA PHE A 194 -9.83 -5.11 -0.38
C PHE A 194 -10.19 -5.17 -1.86
N SER A 195 -9.18 -5.16 -2.72
CA SER A 195 -9.37 -5.52 -4.11
C SER A 195 -9.49 -7.04 -4.19
N ILE A 196 -10.65 -7.51 -4.61
CA ILE A 196 -10.94 -8.94 -4.80
C ILE A 196 -11.30 -9.20 -6.26
N ASN A 197 -11.10 -10.42 -6.71
CA ASN A 197 -11.48 -10.85 -8.05
C ASN A 197 -11.75 -12.35 -8.04
N SER A 198 -12.26 -12.90 -9.16
CA SER A 198 -12.44 -14.35 -9.27
C SER A 198 -11.09 -15.06 -9.03
N ARG A 199 -11.14 -16.28 -8.47
CA ARG A 199 -9.92 -17.08 -8.23
C ARG A 199 -9.08 -17.26 -9.50
N TYR A 200 -9.75 -17.39 -10.64
CA TYR A 200 -9.11 -17.47 -11.94
C TYR A 200 -8.28 -16.21 -12.24
N VAL A 201 -8.87 -15.02 -12.07
CA VAL A 201 -8.19 -13.74 -12.32
C VAL A 201 -7.02 -13.54 -11.36
N ILE A 202 -7.21 -13.80 -10.06
CA ILE A 202 -6.14 -13.66 -9.08
C ILE A 202 -4.97 -14.57 -9.43
N LYS A 203 -5.25 -15.84 -9.74
CA LYS A 203 -4.22 -16.83 -10.07
C LYS A 203 -3.43 -16.50 -11.33
N ASN A 204 -4.10 -16.01 -12.37
CA ASN A 204 -3.50 -15.84 -13.68
C ASN A 204 -3.02 -14.42 -13.99
N PHE A 205 -3.59 -13.40 -13.34
CA PHE A 205 -3.32 -11.99 -13.68
C PHE A 205 -2.82 -11.13 -12.51
N GLU A 206 -2.77 -11.66 -11.27
CA GLU A 206 -2.30 -10.92 -10.11
C GLU A 206 -1.11 -11.60 -9.39
N PRO A 207 -0.06 -12.01 -10.11
CA PRO A 207 1.08 -12.65 -9.46
C PRO A 207 1.76 -11.71 -8.46
N GLY A 208 2.26 -12.29 -7.35
CA GLY A 208 2.90 -11.54 -6.28
C GLY A 208 1.93 -10.81 -5.34
N THR A 209 0.65 -11.15 -5.36
CA THR A 209 -0.37 -10.67 -4.43
C THR A 209 -0.97 -11.82 -3.62
N SER A 210 -1.70 -11.52 -2.55
CA SER A 210 -2.30 -12.56 -1.70
C SER A 210 -3.42 -13.33 -2.43
N PRO A 211 -3.54 -14.65 -2.20
CA PRO A 211 -4.66 -15.45 -2.71
C PRO A 211 -6.02 -14.94 -2.23
N PHE A 212 -7.08 -15.33 -2.92
CA PHE A 212 -8.45 -14.92 -2.60
C PHE A 212 -8.84 -15.19 -1.14
N GLU A 213 -8.60 -16.41 -0.66
CA GLU A 213 -8.97 -16.85 0.68
C GLU A 213 -8.27 -16.04 1.77
N GLU A 214 -7.00 -15.73 1.57
CA GLU A 214 -6.24 -14.88 2.50
C GLU A 214 -6.77 -13.45 2.53
N ARG A 215 -7.21 -12.87 1.39
CA ARG A 215 -7.82 -11.54 1.35
C ARG A 215 -9.14 -11.51 2.10
N ILE A 216 -9.98 -12.54 1.96
CA ILE A 216 -11.26 -12.65 2.68
C ILE A 216 -11.02 -12.81 4.18
N GLU A 217 -10.05 -13.63 4.59
CA GLU A 217 -9.70 -13.79 6.00
C GLU A 217 -9.15 -12.48 6.60
N ALA A 218 -8.29 -11.77 5.87
CA ALA A 218 -7.80 -10.46 6.29
C ALA A 218 -8.95 -9.44 6.40
N ALA A 219 -9.89 -9.45 5.46
CA ALA A 219 -11.09 -8.60 5.52
C ALA A 219 -11.95 -8.90 6.76
N ARG A 220 -12.09 -10.19 7.13
CA ARG A 220 -12.79 -10.60 8.36
C ARG A 220 -12.11 -10.07 9.61
N LYS A 221 -10.77 -10.20 9.71
CA LYS A 221 -9.98 -9.67 10.83
C LYS A 221 -10.17 -8.16 10.96
N VAL A 222 -10.05 -7.43 9.86
CA VAL A 222 -10.21 -5.97 9.80
C VAL A 222 -11.62 -5.55 10.22
N ALA A 223 -12.67 -6.25 9.75
CA ALA A 223 -14.04 -5.99 10.18
C ALA A 223 -14.22 -6.28 11.68
N GLY A 224 -13.66 -7.38 12.19
CA GLY A 224 -13.68 -7.74 13.61
C GLY A 224 -12.96 -6.72 14.51
N ALA A 225 -11.95 -6.02 13.96
CA ALA A 225 -11.27 -4.91 14.63
C ALA A 225 -12.04 -3.57 14.55
N GLY A 226 -13.24 -3.55 13.94
CA GLY A 226 -14.12 -2.39 13.89
C GLY A 226 -13.83 -1.38 12.76
N TYR A 227 -12.96 -1.71 11.82
CA TYR A 227 -12.73 -0.84 10.67
C TYR A 227 -13.91 -0.82 9.70
N PRO A 228 -14.32 0.35 9.18
CA PRO A 228 -15.12 0.43 7.97
C PRO A 228 -14.48 -0.35 6.81
N LEU A 229 -15.24 -1.29 6.24
CA LEU A 229 -14.75 -2.19 5.20
C LEU A 229 -15.44 -1.93 3.86
N GLY A 230 -14.74 -2.21 2.77
CA GLY A 230 -15.27 -2.26 1.41
C GLY A 230 -14.52 -3.25 0.54
N PHE A 231 -15.17 -3.68 -0.53
CA PHE A 231 -14.56 -4.48 -1.58
C PHE A 231 -14.56 -3.73 -2.90
N ILE A 232 -13.49 -3.93 -3.68
CA ILE A 232 -13.39 -3.46 -5.05
C ILE A 232 -13.22 -4.68 -5.95
N VAL A 233 -14.15 -4.85 -6.88
CA VAL A 233 -14.09 -5.89 -7.91
C VAL A 233 -13.74 -5.22 -9.23
N ALA A 234 -12.45 -5.16 -9.55
CA ALA A 234 -11.95 -4.52 -10.75
C ALA A 234 -10.54 -5.05 -11.12
N PRO A 235 -10.27 -5.23 -12.44
CA PRO A 235 -11.22 -5.19 -13.54
C PRO A 235 -12.12 -6.43 -13.58
N LEU A 236 -13.25 -6.32 -14.28
CA LEU A 236 -14.03 -7.50 -14.66
C LEU A 236 -13.38 -8.13 -15.88
N TYR A 237 -13.08 -9.42 -15.79
CA TYR A 237 -12.45 -10.19 -16.84
C TYR A 237 -13.42 -11.25 -17.37
N MET A 238 -13.83 -11.10 -18.62
CA MET A 238 -14.69 -12.07 -19.31
C MET A 238 -13.80 -13.16 -19.94
N HIS A 239 -13.65 -14.25 -19.20
CA HIS A 239 -12.98 -15.48 -19.63
C HIS A 239 -14.00 -16.63 -19.69
N GLU A 240 -13.64 -17.77 -20.21
CA GLU A 240 -14.53 -18.95 -20.15
C GLU A 240 -14.92 -19.25 -18.69
N GLY A 241 -16.22 -19.34 -18.42
CA GLY A 241 -16.78 -19.55 -17.06
C GLY A 241 -16.72 -18.33 -16.14
N TRP A 242 -16.52 -17.11 -16.64
CA TRP A 242 -16.41 -15.90 -15.83
C TRP A 242 -17.66 -15.61 -14.99
N GLU A 243 -18.85 -15.86 -15.52
CA GLU A 243 -20.12 -15.60 -14.80
C GLU A 243 -20.19 -16.43 -13.50
N GLU A 244 -19.87 -17.72 -13.59
CA GLU A 244 -19.83 -18.60 -12.41
C GLU A 244 -18.71 -18.16 -11.44
N GLY A 245 -17.56 -17.79 -11.96
CA GLY A 245 -16.44 -17.27 -11.16
C GLY A 245 -16.83 -16.03 -10.36
N TYR A 246 -17.52 -15.06 -10.96
CA TYR A 246 -17.98 -13.86 -10.27
C TYR A 246 -19.19 -14.09 -9.37
N ARG A 247 -20.08 -15.01 -9.75
CA ARG A 247 -21.18 -15.45 -8.86
C ARG A 247 -20.63 -16.07 -7.58
N CYS A 248 -19.68 -17.00 -7.70
CA CYS A 248 -18.99 -17.60 -6.55
C CYS A 248 -18.28 -16.53 -5.69
N LEU A 249 -17.59 -15.55 -6.31
CA LEU A 249 -16.97 -14.44 -5.63
C LEU A 249 -17.96 -13.68 -4.73
N LEU A 250 -19.12 -13.29 -5.28
CA LEU A 250 -20.13 -12.51 -4.55
C LEU A 250 -20.70 -13.28 -3.38
N TYR A 251 -21.07 -14.55 -3.59
CA TYR A 251 -21.60 -15.40 -2.51
C TYR A 251 -20.58 -15.63 -1.41
N THR A 252 -19.33 -15.88 -1.74
CA THR A 252 -18.27 -16.13 -0.75
C THR A 252 -17.94 -14.87 0.05
N SER A 253 -17.86 -13.71 -0.59
CA SER A 253 -17.56 -12.46 0.10
C SER A 253 -18.68 -12.01 1.04
N LEU A 254 -19.95 -12.14 0.61
CA LEU A 254 -21.12 -11.79 1.42
C LEU A 254 -21.31 -12.76 2.59
N SER A 255 -21.23 -14.08 2.38
CA SER A 255 -21.39 -15.07 3.45
C SER A 255 -20.25 -15.03 4.47
N GLY A 256 -19.04 -14.67 4.04
CA GLY A 256 -17.89 -14.48 4.93
C GLY A 256 -18.08 -13.34 5.93
N LEU A 257 -18.80 -12.29 5.54
CA LEU A 257 -19.14 -11.14 6.40
C LEU A 257 -20.39 -11.38 7.24
N ALA A 258 -21.41 -12.08 6.72
CA ALA A 258 -22.67 -12.32 7.40
C ALA A 258 -22.54 -13.20 8.67
N ARG A 259 -21.49 -13.99 8.81
CA ARG A 259 -21.24 -14.82 10.00
C ARG A 259 -20.79 -14.03 11.24
N GLN A 260 -20.61 -12.72 11.14
CA GLN A 260 -20.21 -11.85 12.26
C GLN A 260 -21.35 -11.01 12.84
N THR A 261 -22.55 -11.11 12.28
CA THR A 261 -23.74 -10.34 12.73
C THR A 261 -24.75 -11.21 13.50
N VAL A 262 -24.33 -12.33 14.08
CA VAL A 262 -25.16 -13.15 15.00
C VAL A 262 -24.46 -13.27 16.32
#